data_69cad1c91d1daf5921afddd8708c7912
#
_entry.id   69cad1c91d1daf5921afddd8708c7912
#
_cell.length_a   1.000
_cell.length_b   1.000
_cell.length_c   1.000
_cell.angle_alpha   90.00
_cell.angle_beta   90.00
_cell.angle_gamma   90.00
#
_symmetry.space_group_name_H-M   'P 1'
#
loop_
_entity.id
_entity.type
_entity.pdbx_description
1 polymer ?
#
loop_
_entity_poly.entity_id
_entity_poly.type
_entity_poly.pdbx_seq_one_letter_code
_entity_poly.pdbx_strand_id
1 'polypeptide(L)'
;MTAALSLEVELQPVWRNVTRASEAVALLVLGTYGDDDLRDAIAMVSAELLENAIKYADPQTLVRLTIHDDAKAITVEVTNAVVQPEEIQRLAARLDWLRSQPDPASAWVEALSLATSNPERPGLGILRIAHEGGSRVDYAVSEPGHLTVRASMMKQPANE
;
A
#
# COMPACT_ATOMS: atom_id res chain seq x y z
N MET A 1 1.41 3.57 25.19
CA MET A 1 0.20 2.82 24.79
C MET A 1 0.60 1.67 23.91
N THR A 2 0.16 0.48 24.23
CA THR A 2 0.44 -0.71 23.43
C THR A 2 -0.24 -0.59 22.06
N ALA A 3 0.38 -1.07 21.00
CA ALA A 3 -0.24 -1.11 19.68
C ALA A 3 -1.59 -1.85 19.75
N ALA A 4 -2.65 -1.27 19.16
CA ALA A 4 -3.97 -1.89 19.15
C ALA A 4 -4.03 -3.06 18.17
N LEU A 5 -3.24 -2.98 17.08
CA LEU A 5 -3.14 -4.02 16.07
C LEU A 5 -1.69 -4.18 15.63
N SER A 6 -1.22 -5.43 15.60
CA SER A 6 0.03 -5.81 14.97
C SER A 6 -0.20 -7.14 14.25
N LEU A 7 0.07 -7.17 12.96
CA LEU A 7 -0.12 -8.32 12.09
C LEU A 7 1.09 -8.48 11.19
N GLU A 8 1.60 -9.69 11.06
CA GLU A 8 2.56 -10.09 10.05
C GLU A 8 2.12 -11.40 9.42
N VAL A 9 2.09 -11.46 8.10
CA VAL A 9 1.75 -12.67 7.35
C VAL A 9 2.61 -12.79 6.11
N GLU A 10 3.06 -13.99 5.81
CA GLU A 10 3.75 -14.33 4.58
C GLU A 10 2.83 -15.13 3.65
N LEU A 11 2.78 -14.73 2.38
CA LEU A 11 1.87 -15.24 1.38
C LEU A 11 2.60 -15.64 0.11
N GLN A 12 2.16 -16.71 -0.52
CA GLN A 12 2.56 -16.98 -1.90
C GLN A 12 2.06 -15.86 -2.82
N PRO A 13 2.88 -15.42 -3.82
CA PRO A 13 2.52 -14.32 -4.72
C PRO A 13 1.53 -14.78 -5.79
N VAL A 14 0.32 -15.11 -5.39
CA VAL A 14 -0.79 -15.52 -6.24
C VAL A 14 -1.99 -14.61 -6.05
N TRP A 15 -2.67 -14.26 -7.14
CA TRP A 15 -3.75 -13.27 -7.14
C TRP A 15 -4.89 -13.58 -6.17
N ARG A 16 -5.25 -14.83 -5.99
CA ARG A 16 -6.30 -15.22 -5.03
C ARG A 16 -5.98 -14.81 -3.58
N ASN A 17 -4.70 -14.67 -3.24
CA ASN A 17 -4.29 -14.27 -1.89
C ASN A 17 -4.52 -12.78 -1.64
N VAL A 18 -4.61 -11.94 -2.66
CA VAL A 18 -4.94 -10.51 -2.52
C VAL A 18 -6.30 -10.35 -1.84
N THR A 19 -7.33 -10.93 -2.41
CA THR A 19 -8.70 -10.84 -1.88
C THR A 19 -8.80 -11.44 -0.49
N ARG A 20 -8.24 -12.62 -0.27
CA ARG A 20 -8.29 -13.32 1.03
C ARG A 20 -7.57 -12.54 2.13
N ALA A 21 -6.38 -12.02 1.84
CA ALA A 21 -5.64 -11.21 2.81
C ALA A 21 -6.36 -9.90 3.11
N SER A 22 -6.89 -9.23 2.10
CA SER A 22 -7.67 -7.99 2.26
C SER A 22 -8.93 -8.21 3.10
N GLU A 23 -9.66 -9.30 2.89
CA GLU A 23 -10.84 -9.68 3.70
C GLU A 23 -10.45 -9.97 5.15
N ALA A 24 -9.37 -10.70 5.39
CA ALA A 24 -8.88 -10.98 6.73
C ALA A 24 -8.47 -9.72 7.48
N VAL A 25 -7.76 -8.82 6.79
CA VAL A 25 -7.39 -7.50 7.31
C VAL A 25 -8.62 -6.69 7.67
N ALA A 26 -9.62 -6.65 6.81
CA ALA A 26 -10.88 -5.94 7.04
C ALA A 26 -11.58 -6.42 8.33
N LEU A 27 -11.66 -7.73 8.54
CA LEU A 27 -12.26 -8.31 9.75
C LEU A 27 -11.49 -7.95 11.02
N LEU A 28 -10.14 -7.99 10.97
CA LEU A 28 -9.30 -7.65 12.11
C LEU A 28 -9.39 -6.15 12.46
N VAL A 29 -9.38 -5.29 11.47
CA VAL A 29 -9.51 -3.83 11.65
C VAL A 29 -10.87 -3.49 12.23
N LEU A 30 -11.94 -4.05 11.67
CA LEU A 30 -13.29 -3.81 12.18
C LEU A 30 -13.44 -4.30 13.63
N GLY A 31 -12.93 -5.49 13.93
CA GLY A 31 -12.96 -6.04 15.29
C GLY A 31 -12.14 -5.25 16.31
N THR A 32 -11.05 -4.62 15.85
CA THR A 32 -10.16 -3.84 16.73
C THR A 32 -10.68 -2.43 16.98
N TYR A 33 -11.16 -1.76 15.95
CA TYR A 33 -11.48 -0.32 16.01
C TYR A 33 -12.98 -0.01 15.96
N GLY A 34 -13.81 -0.92 15.43
CA GLY A 34 -15.24 -0.67 15.23
C GLY A 34 -15.56 0.45 14.23
N ASP A 35 -14.65 0.71 13.30
CA ASP A 35 -14.72 1.81 12.34
C ASP A 35 -14.76 1.25 10.91
N ASP A 36 -15.89 1.44 10.24
CA ASP A 36 -16.12 0.93 8.88
C ASP A 36 -15.26 1.65 7.83
N ASP A 37 -15.08 2.96 7.97
CA ASP A 37 -14.28 3.75 7.02
C ASP A 37 -12.81 3.37 7.12
N LEU A 38 -12.30 3.19 8.33
CA LEU A 38 -10.94 2.74 8.58
C LEU A 38 -10.72 1.31 8.07
N ARG A 39 -11.68 0.41 8.30
CA ARG A 39 -11.66 -0.95 7.75
C ARG A 39 -11.51 -0.93 6.23
N ASP A 40 -12.34 -0.17 5.54
CA ASP A 40 -12.37 -0.11 4.09
C ASP A 40 -11.08 0.50 3.54
N ALA A 41 -10.57 1.56 4.18
CA ALA A 41 -9.32 2.19 3.79
C ALA A 41 -8.12 1.24 3.94
N ILE A 42 -7.98 0.57 5.09
CA ILE A 42 -6.85 -0.35 5.32
C ILE A 42 -6.94 -1.59 4.44
N ALA A 43 -8.14 -2.13 4.22
CA ALA A 43 -8.34 -3.26 3.33
C ALA A 43 -7.97 -2.90 1.88
N MET A 44 -8.39 -1.75 1.40
CA MET A 44 -8.04 -1.25 0.07
C MET A 44 -6.54 -1.02 -0.08
N VAL A 45 -5.90 -0.36 0.88
CA VAL A 45 -4.44 -0.13 0.88
C VAL A 45 -3.68 -1.46 0.86
N SER A 46 -4.09 -2.42 1.66
CA SER A 46 -3.48 -3.75 1.70
C SER A 46 -3.61 -4.47 0.36
N ALA A 47 -4.79 -4.42 -0.26
CA ALA A 47 -5.04 -5.02 -1.58
C ALA A 47 -4.15 -4.38 -2.65
N GLU A 48 -4.10 -3.06 -2.74
CA GLU A 48 -3.30 -2.35 -3.74
C GLU A 48 -1.79 -2.63 -3.59
N LEU A 49 -1.27 -2.65 -2.36
CA LEU A 49 0.13 -2.98 -2.12
C LEU A 49 0.45 -4.44 -2.45
N LEU A 50 -0.45 -5.37 -2.13
CA LEU A 50 -0.29 -6.78 -2.47
C LEU A 50 -0.37 -7.01 -3.98
N GLU A 51 -1.29 -6.36 -4.68
CA GLU A 51 -1.39 -6.45 -6.14
C GLU A 51 -0.10 -5.99 -6.82
N ASN A 52 0.44 -4.85 -6.39
CA ASN A 52 1.72 -4.36 -6.89
C ASN A 52 2.87 -5.34 -6.61
N ALA A 53 2.93 -5.88 -5.39
CA ALA A 53 3.96 -6.83 -5.01
C ALA A 53 3.87 -8.11 -5.86
N ILE A 54 2.69 -8.69 -6.02
CA ILE A 54 2.47 -9.92 -6.79
C ILE A 54 2.80 -9.72 -8.26
N LYS A 55 2.47 -8.57 -8.81
CA LYS A 55 2.74 -8.25 -10.21
C LYS A 55 4.24 -8.26 -10.54
N TYR A 56 5.08 -7.87 -9.60
CA TYR A 56 6.53 -7.70 -9.80
C TYR A 56 7.38 -8.65 -8.97
N ALA A 57 6.79 -9.44 -8.08
CA ALA A 57 7.50 -10.36 -7.22
C ALA A 57 8.14 -11.53 -7.99
N ASP A 58 9.25 -12.01 -7.44
CA ASP A 58 9.76 -13.33 -7.80
C ASP A 58 8.73 -14.40 -7.35
N PRO A 59 8.18 -15.20 -8.28
CA PRO A 59 7.14 -16.18 -7.95
C PRO A 59 7.60 -17.30 -7.02
N GLN A 60 8.91 -17.45 -6.79
CA GLN A 60 9.49 -18.44 -5.90
C GLN A 60 9.68 -17.93 -4.46
N THR A 61 9.43 -16.66 -4.20
CA THR A 61 9.57 -16.04 -2.88
C THR A 61 8.21 -15.67 -2.31
N LEU A 62 8.13 -15.65 -0.98
CA LEU A 62 6.94 -15.19 -0.29
C LEU A 62 6.85 -13.65 -0.30
N VAL A 63 5.64 -13.15 -0.33
CA VAL A 63 5.33 -11.74 -0.10
C VAL A 63 4.95 -11.58 1.38
N ARG A 64 5.53 -10.60 2.05
CA ARG A 64 5.23 -10.30 3.46
C ARG A 64 4.35 -9.07 3.57
N LEU A 65 3.21 -9.22 4.21
CA LEU A 65 2.31 -8.14 4.60
C LEU A 65 2.46 -7.90 6.10
N THR A 66 2.70 -6.65 6.47
CA THR A 66 2.77 -6.21 7.87
C THR A 66 1.83 -5.04 8.10
N ILE A 67 1.05 -5.09 9.18
CA ILE A 67 0.24 -3.96 9.65
C ILE A 67 0.66 -3.66 11.07
N HIS A 68 0.97 -2.42 11.33
CA HIS A 68 1.40 -1.96 12.65
C HIS A 68 0.70 -0.66 13.02
N ASP A 69 0.10 -0.65 14.19
CA ASP A 69 -0.52 0.51 14.79
C ASP A 69 0.38 1.05 15.90
N ASP A 70 0.83 2.28 15.77
CA ASP A 70 1.54 3.01 16.81
C ASP A 70 0.79 4.28 17.21
N ALA A 71 1.38 5.06 18.13
CA ALA A 71 0.73 6.27 18.64
C ALA A 71 0.44 7.33 17.57
N LYS A 72 1.15 7.30 16.44
CA LYS A 72 1.10 8.35 15.41
C LYS A 72 0.38 7.92 14.15
N ALA A 73 0.50 6.66 13.77
CA ALA A 73 0.02 6.18 12.48
C ALA A 73 -0.36 4.70 12.52
N ILE A 74 -1.21 4.31 11.58
CA ILE A 74 -1.38 2.91 11.17
C ILE A 74 -0.60 2.73 9.88
N THR A 75 0.35 1.80 9.88
CA THR A 75 1.25 1.55 8.76
C THR A 75 0.99 0.19 8.17
N VAL A 76 0.82 0.14 6.86
CA VAL A 76 0.74 -1.09 6.08
C VAL A 76 2.00 -1.20 5.23
N GLU A 77 2.72 -2.31 5.35
CA GLU A 77 3.92 -2.58 4.59
C GLU A 77 3.78 -3.88 3.81
N VAL A 78 4.27 -3.88 2.58
CA VAL A 78 4.42 -5.10 1.78
C VAL A 78 5.85 -5.20 1.30
N THR A 79 6.49 -6.34 1.58
CA THR A 79 7.87 -6.63 1.18
C THR A 79 7.89 -7.83 0.23
N ASN A 80 8.62 -7.68 -0.87
CA ASN A 80 8.81 -8.73 -1.85
C ASN A 80 10.18 -8.67 -2.50
N ALA A 81 10.64 -9.81 -3.02
CA ALA A 81 11.78 -9.85 -3.94
C ALA A 81 11.31 -9.39 -5.33
N VAL A 82 12.07 -8.54 -5.97
CA VAL A 82 11.81 -7.99 -7.31
C VAL A 82 12.79 -8.60 -8.30
N VAL A 83 12.27 -9.17 -9.38
CA VAL A 83 13.10 -9.82 -10.41
C VAL A 83 13.82 -8.79 -11.30
N GLN A 84 13.16 -7.67 -11.58
CA GLN A 84 13.67 -6.63 -12.48
C GLN A 84 13.95 -5.33 -11.70
N PRO A 85 15.22 -4.90 -11.59
CA PRO A 85 15.56 -3.66 -10.88
C PRO A 85 14.88 -2.40 -11.44
N GLU A 86 14.52 -2.41 -12.72
CA GLU A 86 13.80 -1.32 -13.40
C GLU A 86 12.44 -1.01 -12.78
N GLU A 87 11.80 -2.00 -12.16
CA GLU A 87 10.52 -1.81 -11.47
C GLU A 87 10.65 -0.93 -10.23
N ILE A 88 11.79 -1.02 -9.54
CA ILE A 88 12.10 -0.13 -8.40
C ILE A 88 12.27 1.31 -8.90
N GLN A 89 12.95 1.49 -10.03
CA GLN A 89 13.13 2.82 -10.63
C GLN A 89 11.81 3.43 -11.09
N ARG A 90 10.92 2.63 -11.66
CA ARG A 90 9.56 3.08 -12.05
C ARG A 90 8.73 3.48 -10.85
N LEU A 91 8.78 2.72 -9.77
CA LEU A 91 8.12 3.08 -8.51
C LEU A 91 8.65 4.40 -7.95
N ALA A 92 9.99 4.55 -7.90
CA ALA A 92 10.64 5.77 -7.42
C ALA A 92 10.18 7.00 -8.23
N ALA A 93 10.20 6.89 -9.56
CA ALA A 93 9.78 7.97 -10.45
C ALA A 93 8.30 8.34 -10.22
N ARG A 94 7.45 7.35 -10.00
CA ARG A 94 6.02 7.56 -9.73
C ARG A 94 5.77 8.25 -8.39
N LEU A 95 6.50 7.85 -7.34
CA LEU A 95 6.41 8.49 -6.04
C LEU A 95 6.94 9.92 -6.07
N ASP A 96 8.03 10.18 -6.80
CA ASP A 96 8.57 11.52 -7.00
C ASP A 96 7.56 12.41 -7.74
N TRP A 97 6.91 11.89 -8.77
CA TRP A 97 5.85 12.61 -9.47
C TRP A 97 4.67 12.93 -8.53
N LEU A 98 4.22 11.95 -7.73
CA LEU A 98 3.13 12.16 -6.76
C LEU A 98 3.47 13.26 -5.75
N ARG A 99 4.69 13.26 -5.23
CA ARG A 99 5.18 14.28 -4.28
C ARG A 99 5.31 15.68 -4.91
N SER A 100 5.49 15.76 -6.23
CA SER A 100 5.55 17.02 -6.96
C SER A 100 4.18 17.66 -7.17
N GLN A 101 3.09 16.93 -6.97
CA GLN A 101 1.73 17.43 -7.12
C GLN A 101 1.30 18.25 -5.90
N PRO A 102 0.40 19.24 -6.05
CA PRO A 102 -0.05 20.07 -4.92
C PRO A 102 -0.78 19.27 -3.85
N ASP A 103 -1.52 18.27 -4.25
CA ASP A 103 -2.28 17.39 -3.36
C ASP A 103 -2.62 16.04 -4.05
N PRO A 104 -2.96 14.98 -3.27
CA PRO A 104 -3.30 13.68 -3.84
C PRO A 104 -4.54 13.67 -4.72
N ALA A 105 -5.52 14.53 -4.45
CA ALA A 105 -6.74 14.61 -5.26
C ALA A 105 -6.45 15.14 -6.67
N SER A 106 -5.65 16.19 -6.77
CA SER A 106 -5.19 16.74 -8.06
C SER A 106 -4.36 15.72 -8.84
N ALA A 107 -3.47 15.01 -8.17
CA ALA A 107 -2.69 13.93 -8.76
C ALA A 107 -3.59 12.81 -9.31
N TRP A 108 -4.61 12.42 -8.57
CA TRP A 108 -5.58 11.41 -8.98
C TRP A 108 -6.34 11.80 -10.24
N VAL A 109 -6.87 13.02 -10.28
CA VAL A 109 -7.60 13.54 -11.45
C VAL A 109 -6.71 13.60 -12.68
N GLU A 110 -5.48 14.07 -12.55
CA GLU A 110 -4.53 14.14 -13.67
C GLU A 110 -4.15 12.73 -14.15
N ALA A 111 -3.90 11.79 -13.25
CA ALA A 111 -3.58 10.42 -13.59
C ALA A 111 -4.73 9.71 -14.30
N LEU A 112 -5.97 9.92 -13.90
CA LEU A 112 -7.14 9.40 -14.60
C LEU A 112 -7.25 9.95 -16.02
N SER A 113 -7.00 11.24 -16.20
CA SER A 113 -6.99 11.87 -17.52
C SER A 113 -5.91 11.29 -18.44
N LEU A 114 -4.71 11.04 -17.91
CA LEU A 114 -3.62 10.40 -18.63
C LEU A 114 -3.89 8.91 -18.92
N ALA A 115 -4.55 8.20 -18.02
CA ALA A 115 -4.90 6.79 -18.20
C ALA A 115 -5.93 6.56 -19.31
N THR A 116 -6.85 7.52 -19.53
CA THR A 116 -7.80 7.44 -20.65
C THR A 116 -7.13 7.60 -22.02
N SER A 117 -5.99 8.27 -22.07
CA SER A 117 -5.20 8.45 -23.30
C SER A 117 -4.12 7.38 -23.49
N ASN A 118 -3.75 6.65 -22.45
CA ASN A 118 -2.75 5.58 -22.50
C ASN A 118 -3.10 4.45 -21.52
N PRO A 119 -3.93 3.48 -21.93
CA PRO A 119 -4.39 2.38 -21.07
C PRO A 119 -3.28 1.44 -20.58
N GLU A 120 -2.08 1.48 -21.17
CA GLU A 120 -0.94 0.68 -20.74
C GLU A 120 -0.15 1.31 -19.59
N ARG A 121 -0.52 2.50 -19.14
CA ARG A 121 0.18 3.21 -18.08
C ARG A 121 -0.25 2.69 -16.71
N PRO A 122 0.50 1.75 -16.08
CA PRO A 122 0.19 1.25 -14.74
C PRO A 122 0.51 2.34 -13.69
N GLY A 123 -0.19 2.33 -12.56
CA GLY A 123 0.19 3.17 -11.44
C GLY A 123 -0.92 3.86 -10.70
N LEU A 124 -2.14 3.58 -11.04
CA LEU A 124 -3.30 4.11 -10.33
C LEU A 124 -3.41 3.60 -8.89
N GLY A 125 -2.88 2.40 -8.60
CA GLY A 125 -2.92 1.81 -7.26
C GLY A 125 -2.23 2.66 -6.20
N ILE A 126 -1.00 3.12 -6.46
CA ILE A 126 -0.26 4.00 -5.54
C ILE A 126 -0.98 5.34 -5.34
N LEU A 127 -1.53 5.91 -6.40
CA LEU A 127 -2.30 7.14 -6.34
C LEU A 127 -3.62 6.96 -5.58
N ARG A 128 -4.26 5.83 -5.73
CA ARG A 128 -5.45 5.46 -4.98
C ARG A 128 -5.16 5.34 -3.48
N ILE A 129 -4.05 4.73 -3.11
CA ILE A 129 -3.58 4.65 -1.72
C ILE A 129 -3.40 6.06 -1.13
N ALA A 130 -2.77 6.96 -1.87
CA ALA A 130 -2.55 8.33 -1.41
C ALA A 130 -3.84 9.14 -1.31
N HIS A 131 -4.72 9.04 -2.31
CA HIS A 131 -5.94 9.82 -2.39
C HIS A 131 -7.09 9.24 -1.55
N GLU A 132 -7.54 8.02 -1.87
CA GLU A 132 -8.66 7.39 -1.16
C GLU A 132 -8.25 6.83 0.21
N GLY A 133 -7.03 6.31 0.33
CA GLY A 133 -6.49 5.79 1.58
C GLY A 133 -5.98 6.86 2.53
N GLY A 134 -5.84 8.11 2.08
CA GLY A 134 -5.29 9.20 2.89
C GLY A 134 -3.88 8.90 3.42
N SER A 135 -3.10 8.10 2.70
CA SER A 135 -1.84 7.56 3.16
C SER A 135 -0.64 8.26 2.52
N ARG A 136 0.40 8.41 3.31
CA ARG A 136 1.73 8.73 2.80
C ARG A 136 2.40 7.44 2.34
N VAL A 137 2.96 7.44 1.13
CA VAL A 137 3.61 6.27 0.54
C VAL A 137 5.11 6.49 0.44
N ASP A 138 5.87 5.54 0.98
CA ASP A 138 7.32 5.48 0.91
C ASP A 138 7.77 4.09 0.47
N TYR A 139 9.05 3.95 0.11
CA TYR A 139 9.65 2.65 -0.18
C TYR A 139 11.06 2.56 0.36
N ALA A 140 11.54 1.36 0.57
CA ALA A 140 12.91 1.05 0.93
C ALA A 140 13.40 -0.22 0.22
N VAL A 141 14.68 -0.25 -0.09
CA VAL A 141 15.35 -1.44 -0.63
C VAL A 141 16.35 -1.91 0.42
N SER A 142 16.11 -3.08 1.02
CA SER A 142 16.92 -3.59 2.15
C SER A 142 18.08 -4.49 1.73
N GLU A 143 17.90 -5.29 0.69
CA GLU A 143 18.93 -6.14 0.08
C GLU A 143 18.82 -6.03 -1.43
N PRO A 144 19.83 -6.44 -2.22
CA PRO A 144 19.68 -6.43 -3.66
C PRO A 144 18.43 -7.18 -4.10
N GLY A 145 17.47 -6.44 -4.64
CA GLY A 145 16.22 -6.98 -5.14
C GLY A 145 15.09 -7.14 -4.10
N HIS A 146 15.24 -6.77 -2.82
CA HIS A 146 14.16 -6.74 -1.83
C HIS A 146 13.58 -5.35 -1.68
N LEU A 147 12.31 -5.22 -1.99
CA LEU A 147 11.56 -3.96 -1.96
C LEU A 147 10.49 -4.01 -0.88
N THR A 148 10.46 -3.00 -0.04
CA THR A 148 9.35 -2.72 0.90
C THR A 148 8.63 -1.45 0.46
N VAL A 149 7.33 -1.53 0.23
CA VAL A 149 6.47 -0.37 0.03
C VAL A 149 5.61 -0.18 1.26
N ARG A 150 5.59 1.05 1.77
CA ARG A 150 4.93 1.42 3.02
C ARG A 150 3.89 2.49 2.78
N ALA A 151 2.70 2.27 3.29
CA ALA A 151 1.63 3.27 3.35
C ALA A 151 1.32 3.58 4.82
N SER A 152 1.39 4.85 5.20
CA SER A 152 1.16 5.30 6.57
C SER A 152 -0.04 6.24 6.60
N MET A 153 -1.07 5.85 7.38
CA MET A 153 -2.23 6.68 7.68
C MET A 153 -2.01 7.35 9.02
N MET A 154 -1.86 8.68 8.99
CA MET A 154 -1.66 9.45 10.22
C MET A 154 -2.94 9.50 11.03
N LYS A 155 -2.85 9.20 12.33
CA LYS A 155 -3.96 9.38 13.26
C LYS A 155 -4.19 10.86 13.48
N GLN A 156 -5.46 11.26 13.53
CA GLN A 156 -5.79 12.60 13.96
C GLN A 156 -5.39 12.75 15.45
N PRO A 157 -4.80 13.90 15.82
CA PRO A 157 -4.57 14.17 17.24
C PRO A 157 -5.90 14.08 17.97
N ALA A 158 -5.92 13.38 19.12
CA ALA A 158 -7.09 13.34 19.97
C ALA A 158 -7.48 14.80 20.29
N ASN A 159 -8.70 15.18 19.92
CA ASN A 159 -9.24 16.46 20.36
C ASN A 159 -9.35 16.39 21.90
N GLU A 160 -8.46 17.10 22.57
CA GLU A 160 -8.57 17.34 24.00
C GLU A 160 -9.78 18.21 24.32
#